data_c5ee283ab259d0570eb913798d0b10ca
#
_entry.id   c5ee283ab259d0570eb913798d0b10ca
#
_cell.length_a   1.000
_cell.length_b   1.000
_cell.length_c   1.000
_cell.angle_alpha   90.00
_cell.angle_beta   90.00
_cell.angle_gamma   90.00
#
_symmetry.space_group_name_H-M   'P 1'
#
loop_
_entity.id
_entity.type
_entity.pdbx_description
1 polymer ?
#
loop_
_entity_poly.entity_id
_entity_poly.type
_entity_poly.pdbx_seq_one_letter_code
_entity_poly.pdbx_strand_id
1 'polypeptide(L)'
;LGGIGCHYMAVESVEGTEFFTQMGGEGTPWIGIAPFSKEEHIFANLGDGTYKHSGILAIRAALDANVNITYKILYNDAVAMTGGQEIGDNWNVEGTVKQMLAEGVKKVSILSEDPSRHKHLACKEVKSLHRDSIITEQEELSKYQGVSVLIFDQTCAAEKRRKRKRGLMEDPVKRVVINPEVCEGCGDCSIQSSCVSIEPLETSLGRKRKINQSNCNKDYTCIKGFCPSFIT
;
A
#
# COMPACT_ATOMS: atom_id res chain seq x y z
N LEU A 1 -11.24 7.29 -0.68
CA LEU A 1 -12.02 6.71 0.41
C LEU A 1 -11.26 5.59 1.11
N GLY A 2 -11.64 5.23 2.33
CA GLY A 2 -11.02 4.13 3.05
C GLY A 2 -11.95 3.50 4.07
N GLY A 3 -11.57 2.32 4.53
CA GLY A 3 -12.19 1.63 5.66
C GLY A 3 -11.28 1.65 6.89
N ILE A 4 -11.56 0.79 7.84
CA ILE A 4 -10.76 0.63 9.05
C ILE A 4 -9.54 -0.22 8.73
N GLY A 5 -8.36 0.35 8.89
CA GLY A 5 -7.07 -0.30 8.63
C GLY A 5 -5.89 0.63 8.91
N CYS A 6 -4.65 0.16 8.74
CA CYS A 6 -3.45 0.99 8.95
C CYS A 6 -3.39 2.20 8.02
N HIS A 7 -4.05 2.16 6.87
CA HIS A 7 -4.20 3.29 5.96
C HIS A 7 -5.01 4.46 6.54
N TYR A 8 -5.73 4.26 7.65
CA TYR A 8 -6.37 5.35 8.39
C TYR A 8 -5.38 6.42 8.85
N MET A 9 -4.12 6.04 9.10
CA MET A 9 -3.07 7.00 9.47
C MET A 9 -2.74 8.01 8.36
N ALA A 10 -3.16 7.75 7.13
CA ALA A 10 -2.96 8.67 6.01
C ALA A 10 -3.99 9.83 5.98
N VAL A 11 -4.94 9.87 6.91
CA VAL A 11 -5.96 10.93 6.96
C VAL A 11 -5.38 12.34 7.09
N GLU A 12 -4.25 12.45 7.80
CA GLU A 12 -3.54 13.72 8.01
C GLU A 12 -2.45 13.98 6.95
N SER A 13 -2.29 13.10 5.96
CA SER A 13 -1.34 13.30 4.87
C SER A 13 -1.87 14.30 3.83
N VAL A 14 -0.97 14.86 3.04
CA VAL A 14 -1.30 15.82 1.98
C VAL A 14 -2.25 15.20 0.93
N GLU A 15 -2.06 13.91 0.65
CA GLU A 15 -2.94 13.16 -0.25
C GLU A 15 -4.20 12.61 0.43
N GLY A 16 -4.38 12.84 1.70
CA GLY A 16 -5.52 12.56 2.56
C GLY A 16 -6.49 11.44 2.21
N THR A 17 -7.35 11.11 3.14
CA THR A 17 -8.53 10.28 2.87
C THR A 17 -9.75 11.00 3.43
N GLU A 18 -10.65 11.43 2.57
CA GLU A 18 -11.77 12.31 2.94
C GLU A 18 -12.90 11.59 3.66
N PHE A 19 -13.18 10.33 3.29
CA PHE A 19 -14.26 9.54 3.88
C PHE A 19 -13.77 8.19 4.36
N PHE A 20 -14.25 7.81 5.55
CA PHE A 20 -14.05 6.50 6.14
C PHE A 20 -15.37 5.80 6.39
N THR A 21 -15.37 4.48 6.22
CA THR A 21 -16.52 3.62 6.50
C THR A 21 -16.10 2.48 7.41
N GLN A 22 -17.07 1.77 7.96
CA GLN A 22 -16.84 0.50 8.64
C GLN A 22 -16.28 -0.55 7.65
N MET A 23 -15.71 -1.62 8.21
CA MET A 23 -15.26 -2.76 7.41
C MET A 23 -16.40 -3.32 6.56
N GLY A 24 -16.16 -3.43 5.25
CA GLY A 24 -17.15 -3.89 4.26
C GLY A 24 -17.99 -2.78 3.63
N GLY A 25 -17.85 -1.54 4.09
CA GLY A 25 -18.51 -0.37 3.50
C GLY A 25 -17.61 0.49 2.61
N GLU A 26 -16.36 0.07 2.39
CA GLU A 26 -15.38 0.83 1.62
C GLU A 26 -15.89 1.13 0.22
N GLY A 27 -15.92 2.41 -0.13
CA GLY A 27 -16.38 2.86 -1.46
C GLY A 27 -17.90 2.94 -1.61
N THR A 28 -18.71 2.38 -0.71
CA THR A 28 -20.18 2.44 -0.84
C THR A 28 -20.77 3.85 -0.81
N PRO A 29 -20.24 4.85 -0.05
CA PRO A 29 -20.72 6.22 -0.15
C PRO A 29 -20.63 6.80 -1.57
N TRP A 30 -19.63 6.37 -2.34
CA TRP A 30 -19.49 6.80 -3.72
C TRP A 30 -20.64 6.36 -4.62
N ILE A 31 -21.23 5.20 -4.39
CA ILE A 31 -22.39 4.71 -5.15
C ILE A 31 -23.54 5.70 -5.08
N GLY A 32 -23.75 6.30 -3.90
CA GLY A 32 -24.79 7.33 -3.72
C GLY A 32 -24.40 8.73 -4.18
N ILE A 33 -23.10 9.06 -4.14
CA ILE A 33 -22.60 10.41 -4.45
C ILE A 33 -22.27 10.57 -5.93
N ALA A 34 -21.80 9.53 -6.61
CA ALA A 34 -21.32 9.58 -7.99
C ALA A 34 -22.29 10.28 -8.98
N PRO A 35 -23.62 10.04 -8.94
CA PRO A 35 -24.55 10.71 -9.85
C PRO A 35 -24.64 12.22 -9.67
N PHE A 36 -24.20 12.75 -8.52
CA PHE A 36 -24.28 14.16 -8.14
C PHE A 36 -22.93 14.86 -8.04
N SER A 37 -21.84 14.11 -8.25
CA SER A 37 -20.46 14.60 -8.16
C SER A 37 -19.96 15.11 -9.52
N LYS A 38 -19.01 16.04 -9.48
CA LYS A 38 -18.20 16.45 -10.63
C LYS A 38 -16.98 15.53 -10.81
N GLU A 39 -16.62 14.77 -9.76
CA GLU A 39 -15.56 13.78 -9.84
C GLU A 39 -16.04 12.60 -10.68
N GLU A 40 -15.21 12.19 -11.62
CA GLU A 40 -15.54 11.09 -12.53
C GLU A 40 -15.11 9.74 -11.99
N HIS A 41 -14.18 9.71 -11.02
CA HIS A 41 -13.60 8.48 -10.49
C HIS A 41 -13.05 8.70 -9.08
N ILE A 42 -13.10 7.64 -8.26
CA ILE A 42 -12.45 7.63 -6.94
C ILE A 42 -11.64 6.36 -6.68
N PHE A 43 -10.79 6.44 -5.66
CA PHE A 43 -10.07 5.28 -5.10
C PHE A 43 -10.62 4.93 -3.71
N ALA A 44 -10.80 3.64 -3.44
CA ALA A 44 -11.15 3.12 -2.12
C ALA A 44 -10.07 2.15 -1.63
N ASN A 45 -9.49 2.45 -0.46
CA ASN A 45 -8.49 1.61 0.16
C ASN A 45 -9.14 0.62 1.12
N LEU A 46 -8.74 -0.65 1.06
CA LEU A 46 -9.14 -1.68 2.03
C LEU A 46 -7.99 -2.68 2.27
N GLY A 47 -7.88 -3.17 3.50
CA GLY A 47 -6.93 -4.23 3.82
C GLY A 47 -7.42 -5.60 3.34
N ASP A 48 -6.50 -6.53 3.19
CA ASP A 48 -6.79 -7.92 2.83
C ASP A 48 -7.69 -8.63 3.85
N GLY A 49 -7.49 -8.39 5.15
CA GLY A 49 -8.38 -8.89 6.19
C GLY A 49 -9.81 -8.35 6.05
N THR A 50 -9.97 -7.05 5.77
CA THR A 50 -11.27 -6.45 5.51
C THR A 50 -11.91 -7.01 4.25
N TYR A 51 -11.12 -7.14 3.17
CA TYR A 51 -11.61 -7.73 1.92
C TYR A 51 -12.17 -9.13 2.15
N LYS A 52 -11.42 -10.01 2.83
CA LYS A 52 -11.85 -11.38 3.13
C LYS A 52 -13.08 -11.41 4.04
N HIS A 53 -13.16 -10.51 5.02
CA HIS A 53 -14.29 -10.47 5.96
C HIS A 53 -15.58 -10.02 5.28
N SER A 54 -15.57 -8.86 4.61
CA SER A 54 -16.79 -8.23 4.12
C SER A 54 -16.60 -7.26 2.94
N GLY A 55 -15.36 -6.84 2.63
CA GLY A 55 -15.07 -5.85 1.57
C GLY A 55 -15.55 -6.26 0.18
N ILE A 56 -15.68 -7.56 -0.08
CA ILE A 56 -16.24 -8.07 -1.34
C ILE A 56 -17.68 -7.59 -1.57
N LEU A 57 -18.47 -7.36 -0.51
CA LEU A 57 -19.85 -6.90 -0.65
C LEU A 57 -19.93 -5.47 -1.20
N ALA A 58 -18.99 -4.60 -0.79
CA ALA A 58 -18.89 -3.25 -1.33
C ALA A 58 -18.50 -3.25 -2.82
N ILE A 59 -17.60 -4.17 -3.22
CA ILE A 59 -17.19 -4.32 -4.62
C ILE A 59 -18.37 -4.81 -5.48
N ARG A 60 -19.15 -5.78 -5.01
CA ARG A 60 -20.38 -6.23 -5.67
C ARG A 60 -21.37 -5.10 -5.85
N ALA A 61 -21.64 -4.33 -4.80
CA ALA A 61 -22.55 -3.20 -4.87
C ALA A 61 -22.07 -2.14 -5.88
N ALA A 62 -20.77 -1.88 -5.97
CA ALA A 62 -20.20 -0.95 -6.94
C ALA A 62 -20.32 -1.48 -8.40
N LEU A 63 -20.14 -2.79 -8.60
CA LEU A 63 -20.34 -3.44 -9.90
C LEU A 63 -21.80 -3.34 -10.36
N ASP A 64 -22.75 -3.66 -9.48
CA ASP A 64 -24.17 -3.56 -9.76
C ASP A 64 -24.61 -2.13 -10.06
N ALA A 65 -24.03 -1.16 -9.36
CA ALA A 65 -24.28 0.26 -9.57
C ALA A 65 -23.56 0.85 -10.80
N ASN A 66 -22.64 0.09 -11.40
CA ASN A 66 -21.81 0.50 -12.55
C ASN A 66 -21.13 1.88 -12.35
N VAL A 67 -20.55 2.12 -11.18
CA VAL A 67 -19.83 3.35 -10.86
C VAL A 67 -18.34 3.24 -11.19
N ASN A 68 -17.69 4.38 -11.47
CA ASN A 68 -16.25 4.42 -11.74
C ASN A 68 -15.48 4.48 -10.42
N ILE A 69 -14.85 3.38 -10.05
CA ILE A 69 -14.12 3.25 -8.80
C ILE A 69 -12.96 2.25 -8.93
N THR A 70 -11.82 2.55 -8.34
CA THR A 70 -10.74 1.59 -8.14
C THR A 70 -10.63 1.18 -6.68
N TYR A 71 -10.85 -0.09 -6.40
CA TYR A 71 -10.55 -0.66 -5.10
C TYR A 71 -9.07 -1.02 -4.98
N LYS A 72 -8.37 -0.42 -4.01
CA LYS A 72 -6.98 -0.76 -3.69
C LYS A 72 -6.95 -1.76 -2.53
N ILE A 73 -6.71 -3.03 -2.84
CA ILE A 73 -6.57 -4.09 -1.84
C ILE A 73 -5.11 -4.09 -1.38
N LEU A 74 -4.89 -3.68 -0.13
CA LEU A 74 -3.58 -3.65 0.50
C LEU A 74 -3.28 -5.05 1.06
N TYR A 75 -2.75 -5.91 0.20
CA TYR A 75 -2.45 -7.29 0.54
C TYR A 75 -1.11 -7.36 1.28
N ASN A 76 -1.12 -7.72 2.54
CA ASN A 76 0.07 -7.82 3.38
C ASN A 76 0.22 -9.18 4.10
N ASP A 77 -0.65 -10.13 3.81
CA ASP A 77 -0.67 -11.49 4.33
C ASP A 77 -0.80 -11.57 5.86
N ALA A 78 -1.40 -10.54 6.46
CA ALA A 78 -1.62 -10.50 7.90
C ALA A 78 -2.69 -9.48 8.29
N VAL A 79 -3.44 -9.74 9.35
CA VAL A 79 -4.27 -8.73 10.03
C VAL A 79 -3.35 -7.86 10.87
N ALA A 80 -2.74 -6.85 10.22
CA ALA A 80 -1.62 -6.09 10.78
C ALA A 80 -1.98 -5.27 12.02
N MET A 81 -3.18 -4.68 12.07
CA MET A 81 -3.63 -3.83 13.18
C MET A 81 -3.77 -4.57 14.51
N THR A 82 -4.11 -5.84 14.49
CA THR A 82 -4.40 -6.63 15.68
C THR A 82 -3.24 -7.53 16.10
N GLY A 83 -2.06 -7.38 15.50
CA GLY A 83 -0.85 -8.09 15.91
C GLY A 83 -0.31 -9.09 14.89
N GLY A 84 -0.79 -9.07 13.66
CA GLY A 84 -0.27 -9.89 12.57
C GLY A 84 -0.79 -11.33 12.58
N GLN A 85 -2.07 -11.49 12.86
CA GLN A 85 -2.73 -12.79 12.71
C GLN A 85 -2.77 -13.18 11.23
N GLU A 86 -2.57 -14.45 10.95
CA GLU A 86 -2.69 -15.02 9.61
C GLU A 86 -4.15 -14.92 9.11
N ILE A 87 -4.31 -14.59 7.84
CA ILE A 87 -5.64 -14.45 7.21
C ILE A 87 -6.27 -15.81 6.91
N GLY A 88 -5.50 -16.88 7.05
CA GLY A 88 -5.87 -18.29 6.82
C GLY A 88 -5.19 -18.89 5.60
N ASP A 89 -4.86 -20.17 5.72
CA ASP A 89 -3.94 -20.92 4.84
C ASP A 89 -4.34 -20.98 3.35
N ASN A 90 -5.61 -20.74 3.02
CA ASN A 90 -6.13 -20.91 1.65
C ASN A 90 -6.39 -19.57 0.95
N TRP A 91 -5.90 -18.45 1.49
CA TRP A 91 -6.17 -17.15 0.92
C TRP A 91 -4.87 -16.49 0.44
N ASN A 92 -4.81 -16.15 -0.84
CA ASN A 92 -3.65 -15.52 -1.47
C ASN A 92 -4.07 -14.57 -2.60
N VAL A 93 -3.09 -13.89 -3.19
CA VAL A 93 -3.31 -12.97 -4.31
C VAL A 93 -4.02 -13.66 -5.48
N GLU A 94 -3.64 -14.90 -5.80
CA GLU A 94 -4.26 -15.66 -6.89
C GLU A 94 -5.76 -15.92 -6.63
N GLY A 95 -6.11 -16.32 -5.40
CA GLY A 95 -7.51 -16.50 -5.00
C GLY A 95 -8.31 -15.21 -5.10
N THR A 96 -7.71 -14.08 -4.66
CA THR A 96 -8.32 -12.75 -4.78
C THR A 96 -8.58 -12.39 -6.26
N VAL A 97 -7.59 -12.58 -7.13
CA VAL A 97 -7.73 -12.31 -8.57
C VAL A 97 -8.83 -13.16 -9.18
N LYS A 98 -8.83 -14.47 -8.94
CA LYS A 98 -9.87 -15.38 -9.45
C LYS A 98 -11.27 -14.98 -9.00
N GLN A 99 -11.41 -14.58 -7.74
CA GLN A 99 -12.68 -14.10 -7.21
C GLN A 99 -13.11 -12.80 -7.89
N MET A 100 -12.21 -11.82 -8.04
CA MET A 100 -12.53 -10.55 -8.71
C MET A 100 -13.01 -10.76 -10.15
N LEU A 101 -12.34 -11.64 -10.90
CA LEU A 101 -12.77 -11.97 -12.27
C LEU A 101 -14.13 -12.67 -12.29
N ALA A 102 -14.38 -13.58 -11.35
CA ALA A 102 -15.67 -14.27 -11.22
C ALA A 102 -16.82 -13.33 -10.84
N GLU A 103 -16.55 -12.30 -10.01
CA GLU A 103 -17.53 -11.25 -9.68
C GLU A 103 -17.79 -10.29 -10.84
N GLY A 104 -17.00 -10.34 -11.90
CA GLY A 104 -17.21 -9.52 -13.10
C GLY A 104 -16.28 -8.33 -13.27
N VAL A 105 -15.28 -8.16 -12.40
CA VAL A 105 -14.23 -7.13 -12.57
C VAL A 105 -13.45 -7.41 -13.85
N LYS A 106 -13.30 -6.40 -14.72
CA LYS A 106 -12.63 -6.51 -16.03
C LYS A 106 -11.23 -5.90 -16.07
N LYS A 107 -10.79 -5.26 -14.99
CA LYS A 107 -9.49 -4.62 -14.90
C LYS A 107 -8.88 -4.86 -13.52
N VAL A 108 -7.83 -5.68 -13.46
CA VAL A 108 -7.10 -6.01 -12.24
C VAL A 108 -5.62 -5.74 -12.44
N SER A 109 -5.00 -5.00 -11.53
CA SER A 109 -3.56 -4.74 -11.54
C SER A 109 -2.94 -5.23 -10.25
N ILE A 110 -1.90 -6.07 -10.37
CA ILE A 110 -1.13 -6.58 -9.23
C ILE A 110 0.19 -5.84 -9.20
N LEU A 111 0.48 -5.16 -8.11
CA LEU A 111 1.75 -4.47 -7.88
C LEU A 111 2.51 -5.15 -6.75
N SER A 112 3.75 -5.57 -7.01
CA SER A 112 4.59 -6.25 -6.01
C SER A 112 6.07 -5.88 -6.15
N GLU A 113 6.89 -6.20 -5.14
CA GLU A 113 8.36 -6.09 -5.21
C GLU A 113 8.93 -7.07 -6.26
N ASP A 114 8.28 -8.20 -6.48
CA ASP A 114 8.66 -9.19 -7.48
C ASP A 114 7.45 -9.58 -8.36
N PRO A 115 7.27 -8.90 -9.50
CA PRO A 115 6.17 -9.18 -10.42
C PRO A 115 6.23 -10.59 -11.03
N SER A 116 7.40 -11.25 -11.03
CA SER A 116 7.55 -12.59 -11.61
C SER A 116 6.69 -13.63 -10.88
N ARG A 117 6.44 -13.42 -9.59
CA ARG A 117 5.58 -14.29 -8.76
C ARG A 117 4.15 -14.39 -9.28
N HIS A 118 3.68 -13.37 -9.99
CA HIS A 118 2.30 -13.27 -10.46
C HIS A 118 2.16 -13.30 -11.99
N LYS A 119 3.25 -13.54 -12.71
CA LYS A 119 3.23 -13.60 -14.18
C LYS A 119 2.24 -14.63 -14.74
N HIS A 120 2.06 -15.75 -14.05
CA HIS A 120 1.14 -16.81 -14.44
C HIS A 120 -0.34 -16.39 -14.39
N LEU A 121 -0.67 -15.30 -13.68
CA LEU A 121 -2.01 -14.72 -13.61
C LEU A 121 -2.28 -13.70 -14.71
N ALA A 122 -1.24 -13.24 -15.40
CA ALA A 122 -1.37 -12.19 -16.41
C ALA A 122 -2.23 -12.67 -17.61
N CYS A 123 -3.25 -11.89 -17.94
CA CYS A 123 -4.15 -12.11 -19.08
C CYS A 123 -4.65 -10.74 -19.57
N LYS A 124 -5.68 -10.73 -20.43
CA LYS A 124 -6.27 -9.50 -20.95
C LYS A 124 -6.77 -8.57 -19.83
N GLU A 125 -7.36 -9.15 -18.81
CA GLU A 125 -7.97 -8.43 -17.67
C GLU A 125 -6.98 -8.18 -16.53
N VAL A 126 -5.84 -8.89 -16.46
CA VAL A 126 -4.91 -8.88 -15.33
C VAL A 126 -3.51 -8.48 -15.74
N LYS A 127 -2.97 -7.43 -15.12
CA LYS A 127 -1.58 -7.00 -15.25
C LYS A 127 -0.78 -7.36 -14.00
N SER A 128 0.49 -7.74 -14.15
CA SER A 128 1.45 -7.87 -13.04
C SER A 128 2.61 -6.89 -13.27
N LEU A 129 2.80 -5.95 -12.34
CA LEU A 129 3.70 -4.80 -12.46
C LEU A 129 4.58 -4.68 -11.22
N HIS A 130 5.72 -3.98 -11.37
CA HIS A 130 6.55 -3.64 -10.23
C HIS A 130 5.86 -2.55 -9.37
N ARG A 131 6.02 -2.63 -8.04
CA ARG A 131 5.41 -1.69 -7.08
C ARG A 131 5.71 -0.21 -7.37
N ASP A 132 6.87 0.09 -7.94
CA ASP A 132 7.27 1.47 -8.25
C ASP A 132 6.41 2.09 -9.38
N SER A 133 5.63 1.28 -10.10
CA SER A 133 4.69 1.75 -11.14
C SER A 133 3.35 2.23 -10.56
N ILE A 134 3.21 2.32 -9.24
CA ILE A 134 1.91 2.60 -8.59
C ILE A 134 1.27 3.90 -9.07
N ILE A 135 2.03 4.97 -9.23
CA ILE A 135 1.48 6.28 -9.66
C ILE A 135 0.93 6.17 -11.09
N THR A 136 1.77 5.69 -12.02
CA THR A 136 1.38 5.54 -13.42
C THR A 136 0.16 4.61 -13.57
N GLU A 137 0.13 3.51 -12.81
CA GLU A 137 -1.01 2.58 -12.89
C GLU A 137 -2.28 3.19 -12.28
N GLN A 138 -2.19 3.98 -11.21
CA GLN A 138 -3.35 4.72 -10.69
C GLN A 138 -3.88 5.73 -11.70
N GLU A 139 -2.99 6.46 -12.41
CA GLU A 139 -3.38 7.38 -13.48
C GLU A 139 -4.09 6.66 -14.65
N GLU A 140 -3.68 5.43 -14.97
CA GLU A 140 -4.40 4.61 -15.96
C GLU A 140 -5.77 4.13 -15.45
N LEU A 141 -5.82 3.66 -14.20
CA LEU A 141 -7.04 3.16 -13.59
C LEU A 141 -8.08 4.26 -13.35
N SER A 142 -7.65 5.50 -13.06
CA SER A 142 -8.56 6.63 -12.89
C SER A 142 -9.36 6.97 -14.16
N LYS A 143 -8.86 6.59 -15.33
CA LYS A 143 -9.52 6.78 -16.64
C LYS A 143 -10.41 5.62 -17.04
N TYR A 144 -10.37 4.52 -16.27
CA TYR A 144 -11.16 3.34 -16.57
C TYR A 144 -12.62 3.55 -16.19
N GLN A 145 -13.53 3.25 -17.12
CA GLN A 145 -14.97 3.33 -16.88
C GLN A 145 -15.46 2.02 -16.26
N GLY A 146 -16.00 2.12 -15.05
CA GLY A 146 -16.47 1.00 -14.25
C GLY A 146 -15.57 0.66 -13.05
N VAL A 147 -15.74 -0.54 -12.52
CA VAL A 147 -15.01 -1.01 -11.35
C VAL A 147 -13.69 -1.64 -11.75
N SER A 148 -12.60 -1.17 -11.17
CA SER A 148 -11.28 -1.78 -11.30
C SER A 148 -10.70 -2.13 -9.93
N VAL A 149 -9.72 -3.03 -9.91
CA VAL A 149 -9.06 -3.47 -8.68
C VAL A 149 -7.54 -3.39 -8.83
N LEU A 150 -6.89 -2.77 -7.85
CA LEU A 150 -5.45 -2.75 -7.71
C LEU A 150 -5.08 -3.54 -6.45
N ILE A 151 -4.36 -4.64 -6.61
CA ILE A 151 -3.84 -5.43 -5.49
C ILE A 151 -2.40 -5.01 -5.25
N PHE A 152 -2.13 -4.41 -4.09
CA PHE A 152 -0.79 -4.02 -3.69
C PHE A 152 -0.20 -5.10 -2.77
N ASP A 153 0.57 -6.03 -3.35
CA ASP A 153 1.19 -7.16 -2.66
C ASP A 153 2.50 -6.73 -2.01
N GLN A 154 2.42 -6.37 -0.74
CA GLN A 154 3.55 -5.90 0.03
C GLN A 154 3.41 -6.32 1.49
N THR A 155 4.29 -7.18 1.97
CA THR A 155 4.31 -7.57 3.40
C THR A 155 4.42 -6.33 4.29
N CYS A 156 3.58 -6.24 5.31
CA CYS A 156 3.60 -5.17 6.31
C CYS A 156 5.00 -5.01 6.92
N ALA A 157 5.46 -3.76 7.07
CA ALA A 157 6.78 -3.46 7.64
C ALA A 157 6.98 -4.05 9.05
N ALA A 158 5.95 -3.98 9.90
CA ALA A 158 5.99 -4.58 11.23
C ALA A 158 6.12 -6.10 11.17
N GLU A 159 5.41 -6.74 10.22
CA GLU A 159 5.47 -8.19 10.03
C GLU A 159 6.81 -8.64 9.44
N LYS A 160 7.38 -7.90 8.48
CA LYS A 160 8.76 -8.14 8.00
C LYS A 160 9.76 -8.17 9.18
N ARG A 161 9.68 -7.21 10.10
CA ARG A 161 10.55 -7.18 11.29
C ARG A 161 10.32 -8.37 12.23
N ARG A 162 9.05 -8.76 12.45
CA ARG A 162 8.75 -9.96 13.27
C ARG A 162 9.28 -11.24 12.64
N LYS A 163 9.03 -11.43 11.33
CA LYS A 163 9.50 -12.60 10.58
C LYS A 163 11.03 -12.69 10.59
N ARG A 164 11.74 -11.56 10.40
CA ARG A 164 13.21 -11.50 10.49
C ARG A 164 13.73 -11.87 11.89
N LYS A 165 13.13 -11.32 12.94
CA LYS A 165 13.51 -11.66 14.33
C LYS A 165 13.32 -13.14 14.66
N ARG A 166 12.37 -13.80 14.01
CA ARG A 166 12.07 -15.24 14.18
C ARG A 166 12.85 -16.14 13.21
N GLY A 167 13.69 -15.58 12.34
CA GLY A 167 14.40 -16.35 11.31
C GLY A 167 13.51 -16.87 10.17
N LEU A 168 12.28 -16.37 10.05
CA LEU A 168 11.31 -16.77 9.01
C LEU A 168 11.43 -15.95 7.72
N MET A 169 12.28 -14.94 7.72
CA MET A 169 12.56 -14.09 6.56
C MET A 169 14.02 -13.67 6.61
N GLU A 170 14.67 -13.64 5.45
CA GLU A 170 16.04 -13.14 5.33
C GLU A 170 16.17 -11.72 5.84
N ASP A 171 17.17 -11.46 6.66
CA ASP A 171 17.49 -10.13 7.15
C ASP A 171 18.64 -9.56 6.32
N PRO A 172 18.41 -8.54 5.47
CA PRO A 172 19.47 -7.97 4.63
C PRO A 172 20.66 -7.52 5.47
N VAL A 173 21.87 -7.91 5.06
CA VAL A 173 23.11 -7.59 5.77
C VAL A 173 23.43 -6.10 5.69
N LYS A 174 23.09 -5.48 4.54
CA LYS A 174 23.32 -4.07 4.29
C LYS A 174 22.50 -3.20 5.23
N ARG A 175 23.15 -2.22 5.85
CA ARG A 175 22.52 -1.21 6.72
C ARG A 175 22.73 0.18 6.13
N VAL A 176 21.79 1.06 6.37
CA VAL A 176 21.87 2.46 5.96
C VAL A 176 22.07 3.32 7.21
N VAL A 177 23.05 4.21 7.16
CA VAL A 177 23.36 5.16 8.22
C VAL A 177 23.42 6.56 7.63
N ILE A 178 23.01 7.57 8.37
CA ILE A 178 23.18 8.97 8.01
C ILE A 178 24.37 9.52 8.81
N ASN A 179 25.37 10.04 8.11
CA ASN A 179 26.47 10.77 8.75
C ASN A 179 25.97 12.16 9.19
N PRO A 180 25.89 12.46 10.50
CA PRO A 180 25.35 13.73 10.98
C PRO A 180 26.26 14.93 10.67
N GLU A 181 27.56 14.70 10.41
CA GLU A 181 28.50 15.78 10.07
C GLU A 181 28.29 16.27 8.63
N VAL A 182 27.78 15.40 7.75
CA VAL A 182 27.47 15.71 6.33
C VAL A 182 26.00 16.09 6.15
N CYS A 183 25.14 15.65 7.06
CA CYS A 183 23.69 15.89 7.00
C CYS A 183 23.37 17.38 7.19
N GLU A 184 22.69 17.99 6.24
CA GLU A 184 22.23 19.39 6.32
C GLU A 184 20.90 19.54 7.09
N GLY A 185 20.21 18.45 7.39
CA GLY A 185 18.92 18.49 8.09
C GLY A 185 17.72 18.89 7.22
N CYS A 186 17.88 18.93 5.89
CA CYS A 186 16.86 19.38 4.93
C CYS A 186 15.53 18.60 5.03
N GLY A 187 15.57 17.30 5.39
CA GLY A 187 14.39 16.46 5.51
C GLY A 187 13.99 15.71 4.24
N ASP A 188 14.64 15.90 3.11
CA ASP A 188 14.32 15.28 1.82
C ASP A 188 14.26 13.75 1.88
N CYS A 189 15.12 13.13 2.69
CA CYS A 189 15.11 11.69 2.91
C CYS A 189 13.78 11.19 3.53
N SER A 190 13.15 12.01 4.37
CA SER A 190 11.83 11.70 4.94
C SER A 190 10.72 11.86 3.90
N ILE A 191 10.78 12.89 3.07
CA ILE A 191 9.84 13.11 1.96
C ILE A 191 9.95 11.96 0.96
N GLN A 192 11.18 11.59 0.56
CA GLN A 192 11.45 10.52 -0.39
C GLN A 192 10.93 9.15 0.06
N SER A 193 10.99 8.86 1.37
CA SER A 193 10.73 7.51 1.86
C SER A 193 9.48 7.39 2.73
N SER A 194 8.96 8.48 3.27
CA SER A 194 7.91 8.49 4.32
C SER A 194 8.23 7.50 5.46
N CYS A 195 9.53 7.36 5.79
CA CYS A 195 10.02 6.29 6.65
C CYS A 195 10.04 6.72 8.13
N VAL A 196 9.32 6.00 8.98
CA VAL A 196 9.28 6.24 10.43
C VAL A 196 10.62 6.00 11.15
N SER A 197 11.59 5.36 10.48
CA SER A 197 12.92 5.11 11.05
C SER A 197 13.86 6.29 10.93
N ILE A 198 13.52 7.28 10.11
CA ILE A 198 14.29 8.53 9.99
C ILE A 198 13.83 9.47 11.09
N GLU A 199 14.67 9.61 12.10
CA GLU A 199 14.41 10.40 13.30
C GLU A 199 15.24 11.69 13.31
N PRO A 200 14.76 12.76 13.95
CA PRO A 200 15.60 13.92 14.23
C PRO A 200 16.76 13.56 15.18
N LEU A 201 17.87 14.26 15.02
CA LEU A 201 19.03 14.20 15.89
C LEU A 201 19.48 15.63 16.19
N GLU A 202 19.35 16.04 17.44
CA GLU A 202 19.85 17.35 17.88
C GLU A 202 21.38 17.29 18.03
N THR A 203 22.07 18.24 17.45
CA THR A 203 23.54 18.38 17.52
C THR A 203 23.92 19.82 17.79
N SER A 204 25.20 20.06 18.14
CA SER A 204 25.75 21.41 18.27
C SER A 204 25.67 22.24 16.98
N LEU A 205 25.53 21.59 15.84
CA LEU A 205 25.41 22.20 14.50
C LEU A 205 23.95 22.23 14.02
N GLY A 206 22.98 22.16 14.93
CA GLY A 206 21.55 22.15 14.64
C GLY A 206 20.96 20.76 14.48
N ARG A 207 19.68 20.73 14.09
CA ARG A 207 18.93 19.49 13.94
C ARG A 207 19.35 18.75 12.67
N LYS A 208 19.82 17.52 12.85
CA LYS A 208 20.22 16.56 11.81
C LYS A 208 19.22 15.41 11.73
N ARG A 209 19.53 14.38 10.94
CA ARG A 209 18.76 13.14 10.84
C ARG A 209 19.62 11.95 11.21
N LYS A 210 18.98 10.92 11.77
CA LYS A 210 19.56 9.60 12.01
C LYS A 210 18.59 8.51 11.61
N ILE A 211 19.09 7.28 11.40
CA ILE A 211 18.24 6.12 11.18
C ILE A 211 18.20 5.27 12.45
N ASN A 212 17.01 5.08 12.99
CA ASN A 212 16.76 4.11 14.04
C ASN A 212 16.83 2.70 13.45
N GLN A 213 17.93 2.00 13.71
CA GLN A 213 18.17 0.68 13.14
C GLN A 213 17.16 -0.39 13.59
N SER A 214 16.57 -0.22 14.79
CA SER A 214 15.56 -1.14 15.32
C SER A 214 14.23 -1.04 14.56
N ASN A 215 13.91 0.15 14.04
CA ASN A 215 12.70 0.42 13.28
C ASN A 215 12.91 0.33 11.76
N CYS A 216 14.17 0.24 11.30
CA CYS A 216 14.49 0.20 9.89
C CYS A 216 13.93 -1.05 9.21
N ASN A 217 13.17 -0.84 8.15
CA ASN A 217 12.57 -1.90 7.36
C ASN A 217 13.51 -2.49 6.29
N LYS A 218 14.68 -1.85 6.09
CA LYS A 218 15.71 -2.24 5.10
C LYS A 218 15.14 -2.39 3.68
N ASP A 219 14.22 -1.52 3.30
CA ASP A 219 13.66 -1.44 1.94
C ASP A 219 14.43 -0.47 1.04
N TYR A 220 15.37 0.26 1.63
CA TYR A 220 16.27 1.18 0.95
C TYR A 220 15.61 2.32 0.19
N THR A 221 14.35 2.59 0.42
CA THR A 221 13.61 3.67 -0.25
C THR A 221 14.24 5.05 0.03
N CYS A 222 14.77 5.25 1.23
CA CYS A 222 15.40 6.51 1.64
C CYS A 222 16.65 6.88 0.83
N ILE A 223 17.32 5.91 0.21
CA ILE A 223 18.54 6.15 -0.60
C ILE A 223 18.25 6.21 -2.11
N LYS A 224 16.99 6.16 -2.55
CA LYS A 224 16.61 6.37 -3.95
C LYS A 224 16.82 7.82 -4.41
N GLY A 225 16.83 8.79 -3.47
CA GLY A 225 17.21 10.17 -3.74
C GLY A 225 18.73 10.38 -3.67
N PHE A 226 19.20 11.51 -4.17
CA PHE A 226 20.60 11.89 -4.06
C PHE A 226 20.83 12.62 -2.72
N CYS A 227 21.57 11.99 -1.81
CA CYS A 227 22.00 12.64 -0.57
C CYS A 227 23.39 12.10 -0.16
N PRO A 228 24.43 12.97 -0.05
CA PRO A 228 25.79 12.56 0.25
C PRO A 228 25.99 12.09 1.69
N SER A 229 25.05 12.33 2.58
CA SER A 229 25.16 11.92 3.99
C SER A 229 24.83 10.44 4.25
N PHE A 230 24.27 9.72 3.25
CA PHE A 230 24.01 8.30 3.39
C PHE A 230 25.25 7.44 3.21
N ILE A 231 25.44 6.49 4.15
CA ILE A 231 26.46 5.45 4.14
C ILE A 231 25.76 4.09 4.16
N THR A 232 26.25 3.13 3.37
CA THR A 232 25.68 1.77 3.31
C THR A 232 26.77 0.71 3.43
#